data_fa3e6bdfd125d12529b08168c8621a21
#
_entry.id   fa3e6bdfd125d12529b08168c8621a21
#
_cell.length_a   1.000
_cell.length_b   1.000
_cell.length_c   1.000
_cell.angle_alpha   90.00
_cell.angle_beta   90.00
_cell.angle_gamma   90.00
#
_symmetry.space_group_name_H-M   'P 1'
#
loop_
_entity.id
_entity.type
_entity.pdbx_description
1 polymer ?
#
loop_
_entity_poly.entity_id
_entity_poly.type
_entity_poly.pdbx_seq_one_letter_code
_entity_poly.pdbx_strand_id
1 'polypeptide(L)'
;RAYTAAGMTLTRTDGRGNTTAIRTDLAGRAVSVTDAAGNETVTQYDSCHDLAAMVTDALGNTKCARYDARGRKTAEWGTGTQPLLMGYDEADRLVSLTTFRAAQEGDIAEDPSERADGDTTTWSYDEATGLETRKTYADGTHVDKTWDAFNRLATETNARGIVKTCTYEQARGLLVGISYSDATPSQSFAYDHLGNLTQITDAAGTRTFAYNPYGELETDS
;
A
#
# COMPACT_ATOMS: atom_id res chain seq x y z
N ARG A 1 -2.40 -29.17 -27.84
CA ARG A 1 -1.14 -28.74 -27.20
C ARG A 1 -0.03 -28.84 -28.24
N ALA A 2 0.64 -27.72 -28.52
CA ALA A 2 1.82 -27.69 -29.38
C ALA A 2 3.04 -27.32 -28.52
N TYR A 3 4.14 -28.03 -28.70
CA TYR A 3 5.41 -27.75 -28.03
C TYR A 3 6.32 -27.08 -29.03
N THR A 4 6.94 -25.97 -28.64
CA THR A 4 7.99 -25.28 -29.41
C THR A 4 9.27 -25.25 -28.54
N ALA A 5 10.42 -24.93 -29.13
CA ALA A 5 11.66 -24.73 -28.38
C ALA A 5 11.57 -23.62 -27.32
N ALA A 6 10.52 -22.81 -27.32
CA ALA A 6 10.27 -21.70 -26.42
C ALA A 6 9.17 -21.98 -25.38
N GLY A 7 8.79 -23.25 -25.14
CA GLY A 7 7.74 -23.64 -24.20
C GLY A 7 6.50 -24.19 -24.88
N MET A 8 5.35 -24.13 -24.21
CA MET A 8 4.08 -24.71 -24.66
C MET A 8 3.06 -23.62 -24.99
N THR A 9 2.31 -23.82 -26.08
CA THR A 9 1.09 -23.05 -26.33
C THR A 9 -0.14 -23.86 -25.93
N LEU A 10 -0.95 -23.28 -25.03
CA LEU A 10 -2.24 -23.83 -24.59
C LEU A 10 -3.35 -22.94 -25.09
N THR A 11 -4.36 -23.53 -25.74
CA THR A 11 -5.60 -22.83 -26.10
C THR A 11 -6.74 -23.32 -25.22
N ARG A 12 -7.58 -22.37 -24.79
CA ARG A 12 -8.82 -22.65 -24.05
C ARG A 12 -9.98 -21.95 -24.75
N THR A 13 -11.00 -22.69 -25.11
CA THR A 13 -12.23 -22.16 -25.69
C THR A 13 -13.36 -22.28 -24.67
N ASP A 14 -14.10 -21.19 -24.46
CA ASP A 14 -15.27 -21.16 -23.58
C ASP A 14 -16.53 -21.73 -24.27
N GLY A 15 -17.64 -21.84 -23.52
CA GLY A 15 -18.91 -22.34 -24.05
C GLY A 15 -19.59 -21.45 -25.10
N ARG A 16 -19.07 -20.23 -25.33
CA ARG A 16 -19.51 -19.29 -26.37
C ARG A 16 -18.61 -19.28 -27.60
N GLY A 17 -17.56 -20.10 -27.59
CA GLY A 17 -16.61 -20.22 -28.71
C GLY A 17 -15.44 -19.23 -28.63
N ASN A 18 -15.33 -18.41 -27.58
CA ASN A 18 -14.20 -17.51 -27.42
C ASN A 18 -12.93 -18.29 -27.07
N THR A 19 -11.88 -18.09 -27.81
CA THR A 19 -10.60 -18.81 -27.60
C THR A 19 -9.55 -17.88 -27.03
N THR A 20 -8.95 -18.28 -25.91
CA THR A 20 -7.75 -17.65 -25.33
C THR A 20 -6.55 -18.53 -25.59
N ALA A 21 -5.47 -17.96 -26.09
CA ALA A 21 -4.19 -18.64 -26.29
C ALA A 21 -3.20 -18.17 -25.21
N ILE A 22 -2.52 -19.13 -24.56
CA ILE A 22 -1.49 -18.87 -23.56
C ILE A 22 -0.20 -19.51 -24.04
N ARG A 23 0.85 -18.73 -24.19
CA ARG A 23 2.20 -19.22 -24.47
C ARG A 23 3.03 -19.17 -23.18
N THR A 24 3.68 -20.27 -22.87
CA THR A 24 4.57 -20.37 -21.70
C THR A 24 6.04 -20.44 -22.11
N ASP A 25 6.92 -20.09 -21.20
CA ASP A 25 8.34 -20.39 -21.30
C ASP A 25 8.64 -21.86 -20.87
N LEU A 26 9.91 -22.22 -20.83
CA LEU A 26 10.35 -23.57 -20.44
C LEU A 26 10.12 -23.84 -18.94
N ALA A 27 10.01 -22.81 -18.11
CA ALA A 27 9.65 -22.93 -16.68
C ALA A 27 8.13 -23.08 -16.47
N GLY A 28 7.32 -22.96 -17.54
CA GLY A 28 5.85 -23.06 -17.45
C GLY A 28 5.17 -21.73 -17.13
N ARG A 29 5.89 -20.59 -17.09
CA ARG A 29 5.35 -19.28 -16.81
C ARG A 29 4.70 -18.71 -18.09
N ALA A 30 3.55 -18.04 -17.97
CA ALA A 30 2.86 -17.43 -19.09
C ALA A 30 3.60 -16.20 -19.61
N VAL A 31 4.25 -16.30 -20.78
CA VAL A 31 4.97 -15.18 -21.41
C VAL A 31 4.11 -14.40 -22.40
N SER A 32 2.98 -14.96 -22.83
CA SER A 32 2.00 -14.26 -23.68
C SER A 32 0.61 -14.84 -23.44
N VAL A 33 -0.39 -13.96 -23.36
CA VAL A 33 -1.80 -14.30 -23.31
C VAL A 33 -2.51 -13.50 -24.39
N THR A 34 -3.17 -14.20 -25.34
CA THR A 34 -3.98 -13.58 -26.41
C THR A 34 -5.44 -13.92 -26.16
N ASP A 35 -6.30 -12.91 -26.07
CA ASP A 35 -7.75 -13.08 -25.91
C ASP A 35 -8.44 -13.42 -27.23
N ALA A 36 -9.75 -13.67 -27.17
CA ALA A 36 -10.55 -14.01 -28.36
C ALA A 36 -10.70 -12.87 -29.38
N ALA A 37 -10.43 -11.63 -28.98
CA ALA A 37 -10.42 -10.47 -29.86
C ALA A 37 -9.04 -10.24 -30.51
N GLY A 38 -8.04 -11.04 -30.18
CA GLY A 38 -6.67 -10.91 -30.67
C GLY A 38 -5.79 -9.95 -29.87
N ASN A 39 -6.26 -9.44 -28.74
CA ASN A 39 -5.44 -8.59 -27.86
C ASN A 39 -4.40 -9.46 -27.16
N GLU A 40 -3.12 -9.12 -27.33
CA GLU A 40 -2.01 -9.85 -26.71
C GLU A 40 -1.43 -9.05 -25.54
N THR A 41 -1.27 -9.72 -24.42
CA THR A 41 -0.48 -9.24 -23.29
C THR A 41 0.79 -10.06 -23.19
N VAL A 42 1.96 -9.43 -23.17
CA VAL A 42 3.27 -10.07 -23.08
C VAL A 42 3.87 -9.80 -21.70
N THR A 43 4.38 -10.86 -21.06
CA THR A 43 5.08 -10.77 -19.76
C THR A 43 6.51 -11.25 -19.91
N GLN A 44 7.45 -10.43 -19.44
CA GLN A 44 8.85 -10.82 -19.23
C GLN A 44 9.08 -10.97 -17.72
N TYR A 45 9.80 -12.01 -17.35
CA TYR A 45 10.09 -12.31 -15.95
C TYR A 45 11.54 -11.96 -15.62
N ASP A 46 11.77 -11.59 -14.36
CA ASP A 46 13.13 -11.44 -13.87
C ASP A 46 13.85 -12.80 -13.85
N SER A 47 15.16 -12.77 -13.84
CA SER A 47 15.97 -14.00 -13.95
C SER A 47 16.11 -14.77 -12.62
N CYS A 48 15.72 -14.16 -11.49
CA CYS A 48 16.05 -14.67 -10.17
C CYS A 48 14.84 -15.17 -9.35
N HIS A 49 13.65 -14.52 -9.50
CA HIS A 49 12.53 -14.72 -8.57
C HIS A 49 11.22 -15.14 -9.23
N ASP A 50 11.22 -15.39 -10.54
CA ASP A 50 10.01 -15.69 -11.31
C ASP A 50 8.90 -14.60 -11.22
N LEU A 51 9.31 -13.36 -10.92
CA LEU A 51 8.44 -12.21 -10.82
C LEU A 51 8.37 -11.47 -12.17
N ALA A 52 7.23 -10.87 -12.50
CA ALA A 52 7.07 -10.11 -13.74
C ALA A 52 7.94 -8.85 -13.69
N ALA A 53 8.96 -8.79 -14.54
CA ALA A 53 9.83 -7.62 -14.70
C ALA A 53 9.27 -6.59 -15.70
N MET A 54 8.54 -7.05 -16.72
CA MET A 54 7.84 -6.19 -17.66
C MET A 54 6.56 -6.85 -18.14
N VAL A 55 5.49 -6.07 -18.17
CA VAL A 55 4.22 -6.45 -18.80
C VAL A 55 3.89 -5.44 -19.88
N THR A 56 3.59 -5.90 -21.11
CA THR A 56 3.16 -5.05 -22.22
C THR A 56 1.73 -5.43 -22.58
N ASP A 57 0.83 -4.47 -22.60
CA ASP A 57 -0.57 -4.69 -23.01
C ASP A 57 -0.74 -4.66 -24.55
N ALA A 58 -1.95 -4.93 -25.03
CA ALA A 58 -2.27 -4.97 -26.45
C ALA A 58 -2.16 -3.58 -27.14
N LEU A 59 -2.13 -2.50 -26.39
CA LEU A 59 -1.96 -1.13 -26.90
C LEU A 59 -0.48 -0.72 -26.92
N GLY A 60 0.43 -1.59 -26.43
CA GLY A 60 1.85 -1.32 -26.34
C GLY A 60 2.25 -0.59 -25.05
N ASN A 61 1.32 -0.35 -24.11
CA ASN A 61 1.70 0.23 -22.81
C ASN A 61 2.51 -0.77 -22.00
N THR A 62 3.54 -0.28 -21.34
CA THR A 62 4.43 -1.10 -20.53
C THR A 62 4.27 -0.79 -19.05
N LYS A 63 4.39 -1.83 -18.22
CA LYS A 63 4.57 -1.74 -16.78
C LYS A 63 5.80 -2.55 -16.43
N CYS A 64 6.82 -1.87 -15.91
CA CYS A 64 8.10 -2.46 -15.54
C CYS A 64 8.27 -2.48 -14.02
N ALA A 65 8.99 -3.48 -13.52
CA ALA A 65 9.34 -3.59 -12.11
C ALA A 65 10.75 -4.17 -11.95
N ARG A 66 11.45 -3.72 -10.91
CA ARG A 66 12.71 -4.27 -10.46
C ARG A 66 12.57 -4.79 -9.04
N TYR A 67 13.31 -5.85 -8.75
CA TYR A 67 13.29 -6.53 -7.46
C TYR A 67 14.70 -6.62 -6.88
N ASP A 68 14.81 -6.63 -5.56
CA ASP A 68 16.06 -6.92 -4.87
C ASP A 68 16.31 -8.44 -4.74
N ALA A 69 17.42 -8.82 -4.11
CA ALA A 69 17.79 -10.21 -3.92
C ALA A 69 16.82 -11.03 -3.06
N ARG A 70 15.89 -10.38 -2.34
CA ARG A 70 14.82 -11.03 -1.56
C ARG A 70 13.49 -11.10 -2.32
N GLY A 71 13.44 -10.60 -3.57
CA GLY A 71 12.22 -10.54 -4.37
C GLY A 71 11.27 -9.39 -3.99
N ARG A 72 11.74 -8.39 -3.22
CA ARG A 72 10.94 -7.21 -2.89
C ARG A 72 11.05 -6.20 -4.03
N LYS A 73 9.93 -5.58 -4.42
CA LYS A 73 9.90 -4.59 -5.50
C LYS A 73 10.65 -3.32 -5.08
N THR A 74 11.71 -2.94 -5.80
CA THR A 74 12.52 -1.75 -5.54
C THR A 74 12.28 -0.62 -6.50
N ALA A 75 11.70 -0.89 -7.67
CA ALA A 75 11.29 0.13 -8.63
C ALA A 75 10.05 -0.31 -9.41
N GLU A 76 9.24 0.66 -9.81
CA GLU A 76 8.14 0.49 -10.76
C GLU A 76 8.12 1.68 -11.72
N TRP A 77 7.89 1.42 -13.03
CA TRP A 77 7.79 2.46 -14.05
C TRP A 77 7.08 1.91 -15.30
N GLY A 78 6.85 2.76 -16.31
CA GLY A 78 6.25 2.36 -17.59
C GLY A 78 5.21 3.36 -18.08
N THR A 79 4.77 3.22 -19.32
CA THR A 79 3.91 4.18 -20.03
C THR A 79 2.54 4.42 -19.41
N GLY A 80 2.07 3.54 -18.53
CA GLY A 80 0.80 3.70 -17.80
C GLY A 80 0.98 3.81 -16.28
N THR A 81 2.20 4.01 -15.79
CA THR A 81 2.54 3.91 -14.37
C THR A 81 3.42 5.07 -13.95
N GLN A 82 3.07 5.76 -12.86
CA GLN A 82 3.96 6.77 -12.29
C GLN A 82 5.24 6.09 -11.77
N PRO A 83 6.43 6.57 -12.19
CA PRO A 83 7.69 6.01 -11.71
C PRO A 83 7.84 6.17 -10.21
N LEU A 84 8.35 5.12 -9.54
CA LEU A 84 8.64 5.14 -8.12
C LEU A 84 9.80 4.21 -7.75
N LEU A 85 10.50 4.54 -6.67
CA LEU A 85 11.53 3.71 -6.06
C LEU A 85 11.13 3.37 -4.62
N MET A 86 11.48 2.18 -4.18
CA MET A 86 11.20 1.67 -2.84
C MET A 86 12.48 1.13 -2.22
N GLY A 87 12.75 1.51 -0.98
CA GLY A 87 13.83 0.97 -0.17
C GLY A 87 13.28 0.27 1.08
N TYR A 88 13.96 -0.79 1.49
CA TYR A 88 13.55 -1.63 2.61
C TYR A 88 14.73 -1.86 3.56
N ASP A 89 14.42 -2.03 4.82
CA ASP A 89 15.40 -2.47 5.82
C ASP A 89 15.57 -4.01 5.85
N GLU A 90 16.38 -4.47 6.79
CA GLU A 90 16.65 -5.90 6.97
C GLU A 90 15.44 -6.68 7.53
N ALA A 91 14.47 -5.98 8.15
CA ALA A 91 13.23 -6.55 8.66
C ALA A 91 12.07 -6.50 7.65
N ASP A 92 12.38 -6.24 6.36
CA ASP A 92 11.44 -6.13 5.24
C ASP A 92 10.42 -4.98 5.35
N ARG A 93 10.72 -3.96 6.19
CA ARG A 93 9.88 -2.77 6.34
C ARG A 93 10.27 -1.72 5.30
N LEU A 94 9.30 -1.02 4.73
CA LEU A 94 9.53 0.08 3.79
C LEU A 94 10.17 1.27 4.55
N VAL A 95 11.41 1.65 4.19
CA VAL A 95 12.14 2.78 4.79
C VAL A 95 12.23 3.99 3.88
N SER A 96 12.02 3.82 2.58
CA SER A 96 11.98 4.95 1.64
C SER A 96 11.04 4.68 0.47
N LEU A 97 10.35 5.73 0.03
CA LEU A 97 9.57 5.78 -1.21
C LEU A 97 9.91 7.08 -1.93
N THR A 98 10.44 6.95 -3.14
CA THR A 98 10.70 8.11 -4.02
C THR A 98 9.67 8.13 -5.14
N THR A 99 9.01 9.26 -5.34
CA THR A 99 8.07 9.53 -6.43
C THR A 99 8.57 10.69 -7.27
N PHE A 100 8.19 10.76 -8.53
CA PHE A 100 8.70 11.76 -9.48
C PHE A 100 7.55 12.65 -9.97
N ARG A 101 7.68 13.99 -9.83
CA ARG A 101 6.58 14.95 -10.07
C ARG A 101 6.21 15.13 -11.52
N ALA A 102 7.16 15.11 -12.41
CA ALA A 102 6.94 15.38 -13.83
C ALA A 102 7.70 14.35 -14.66
N ALA A 103 7.01 13.30 -15.06
CA ALA A 103 7.49 12.47 -16.15
C ALA A 103 7.07 13.15 -17.46
N GLN A 104 8.00 13.61 -18.27
CA GLN A 104 7.75 13.81 -19.70
C GLN A 104 7.34 12.43 -20.28
N GLU A 105 6.57 12.41 -21.35
CA GLU A 105 6.04 11.16 -21.93
C GLU A 105 7.13 10.11 -22.25
N GLY A 106 8.40 10.54 -22.47
CA GLY A 106 9.57 9.68 -22.62
C GLY A 106 10.18 9.18 -21.29
N ASP A 107 10.05 9.95 -20.20
CA ASP A 107 10.71 9.65 -18.92
C ASP A 107 10.04 8.50 -18.14
N ILE A 108 8.76 8.24 -18.41
CA ILE A 108 8.01 7.15 -17.75
C ILE A 108 8.39 5.77 -18.27
N ALA A 109 9.04 5.68 -19.43
CA ALA A 109 9.49 4.44 -20.03
C ALA A 109 10.85 3.95 -19.50
N GLU A 110 11.59 4.82 -18.78
CA GLU A 110 12.94 4.53 -18.30
C GLU A 110 12.97 4.17 -16.82
N ASP A 111 13.93 3.31 -16.43
CA ASP A 111 14.18 2.94 -15.03
C ASP A 111 14.51 4.22 -14.21
N PRO A 112 13.74 4.55 -13.17
CA PRO A 112 13.91 5.79 -12.42
C PRO A 112 15.14 5.81 -11.50
N SER A 113 15.96 4.77 -11.45
CA SER A 113 17.10 4.66 -10.49
C SER A 113 18.13 5.73 -10.65
N GLU A 114 18.36 6.21 -11.88
CA GLU A 114 19.36 7.22 -12.20
C GLU A 114 18.79 8.66 -12.12
N ARG A 115 17.52 8.81 -11.77
CA ARG A 115 16.87 10.10 -11.68
C ARG A 115 17.17 10.78 -10.34
N ALA A 116 17.47 12.08 -10.38
CA ALA A 116 17.79 12.89 -9.20
C ALA A 116 16.66 13.87 -8.79
N ASP A 117 15.54 13.88 -9.55
CA ASP A 117 14.42 14.81 -9.39
C ASP A 117 13.25 14.24 -8.57
N GLY A 118 13.50 13.18 -7.81
CA GLY A 118 12.49 12.50 -7.02
C GLY A 118 12.24 13.11 -5.65
N ASP A 119 10.97 13.12 -5.24
CA ASP A 119 10.54 13.45 -3.88
C ASP A 119 10.57 12.17 -3.02
N THR A 120 11.48 12.13 -2.05
CA THR A 120 11.64 10.96 -1.18
C THR A 120 10.95 11.16 0.16
N THR A 121 10.06 10.25 0.49
CA THR A 121 9.50 10.06 1.84
C THR A 121 10.25 8.93 2.52
N THR A 122 10.64 9.11 3.79
CA THR A 122 11.32 8.07 4.58
C THR A 122 10.55 7.72 5.84
N TRP A 123 10.75 6.50 6.34
CA TRP A 123 10.17 6.00 7.58
C TRP A 123 11.27 5.48 8.49
N SER A 124 11.13 5.76 9.79
CA SER A 124 11.95 5.19 10.85
C SER A 124 11.09 4.35 11.77
N TYR A 125 11.68 3.32 12.32
CA TYR A 125 11.00 2.36 13.17
C TYR A 125 11.79 2.13 14.46
N ASP A 126 11.08 1.84 15.53
CA ASP A 126 11.69 1.32 16.74
C ASP A 126 12.24 -0.09 16.49
N GLU A 127 13.48 -0.35 16.88
CA GLU A 127 14.16 -1.62 16.59
C GLU A 127 13.56 -2.79 17.38
N ALA A 128 13.06 -2.54 18.58
CA ALA A 128 12.58 -3.60 19.46
C ALA A 128 11.13 -4.01 19.13
N THR A 129 10.29 -3.04 18.78
CA THR A 129 8.85 -3.26 18.54
C THR A 129 8.49 -3.34 17.07
N GLY A 130 9.32 -2.77 16.19
CA GLY A 130 9.04 -2.64 14.75
C GLY A 130 8.00 -1.56 14.43
N LEU A 131 7.57 -0.77 15.40
CA LEU A 131 6.56 0.26 15.21
C LEU A 131 7.17 1.52 14.59
N GLU A 132 6.43 2.17 13.68
CA GLU A 132 6.83 3.41 13.03
C GLU A 132 6.98 4.53 14.07
N THR A 133 8.16 5.17 14.13
CA THR A 133 8.44 6.29 15.03
C THR A 133 8.47 7.62 14.33
N ARG A 134 8.81 7.65 13.04
CA ARG A 134 8.85 8.89 12.23
C ARG A 134 8.57 8.60 10.77
N LYS A 135 7.82 9.51 10.15
CA LYS A 135 7.70 9.65 8.71
C LYS A 135 8.20 11.04 8.31
N THR A 136 9.22 11.10 7.44
CA THR A 136 9.80 12.36 6.95
C THR A 136 9.46 12.53 5.47
N TYR A 137 8.96 13.71 5.10
CA TYR A 137 8.61 14.07 3.73
C TYR A 137 9.80 14.71 2.99
N ALA A 138 9.71 14.83 1.67
CA ALA A 138 10.78 15.35 0.81
C ALA A 138 11.20 16.80 1.16
N ASP A 139 10.30 17.59 1.72
CA ASP A 139 10.56 18.98 2.17
C ASP A 139 11.24 19.05 3.55
N GLY A 140 11.56 17.90 4.17
CA GLY A 140 12.14 17.78 5.49
C GLY A 140 11.14 17.87 6.65
N THR A 141 9.88 18.16 6.37
CA THR A 141 8.83 18.09 7.41
C THR A 141 8.61 16.65 7.82
N HIS A 142 8.13 16.44 9.04
CA HIS A 142 7.95 15.08 9.54
C HIS A 142 6.74 14.95 10.48
N VAL A 143 6.31 13.71 10.64
CA VAL A 143 5.33 13.26 11.64
C VAL A 143 6.03 12.28 12.56
N ASP A 144 6.00 12.57 13.87
CA ASP A 144 6.54 11.68 14.90
C ASP A 144 5.42 10.92 15.60
N LYS A 145 5.67 9.67 15.92
CA LYS A 145 4.75 8.81 16.66
C LYS A 145 5.41 8.22 17.89
N THR A 146 4.68 8.14 18.99
CA THR A 146 5.06 7.37 20.17
C THR A 146 3.99 6.33 20.48
N TRP A 147 4.41 5.28 21.12
CA TRP A 147 3.58 4.12 21.42
C TRP A 147 3.61 3.82 22.92
N ASP A 148 2.52 3.34 23.47
CA ASP A 148 2.46 2.91 24.85
C ASP A 148 3.03 1.47 25.02
N ALA A 149 3.07 1.00 26.27
CA ALA A 149 3.58 -0.34 26.61
C ALA A 149 2.78 -1.50 25.97
N PHE A 150 1.62 -1.22 25.40
CA PHE A 150 0.75 -2.19 24.71
C PHE A 150 0.80 -2.03 23.19
N ASN A 151 1.77 -1.27 22.67
CA ASN A 151 1.92 -0.99 21.24
C ASN A 151 0.72 -0.22 20.62
N ARG A 152 0.02 0.59 21.42
CA ARG A 152 -1.05 1.48 20.95
C ARG A 152 -0.48 2.88 20.76
N LEU A 153 -0.98 3.63 19.76
CA LEU A 153 -0.52 4.99 19.49
C LEU A 153 -0.77 5.89 20.71
N ALA A 154 0.30 6.37 21.35
CA ALA A 154 0.20 7.28 22.48
C ALA A 154 0.15 8.73 21.99
N THR A 155 1.08 9.15 21.14
CA THR A 155 1.09 10.50 20.57
C THR A 155 1.45 10.49 19.09
N GLU A 156 0.96 11.51 18.36
CA GLU A 156 1.36 11.82 17.01
C GLU A 156 1.62 13.32 16.91
N THR A 157 2.84 13.71 16.56
CA THR A 157 3.23 15.11 16.36
C THR A 157 3.30 15.38 14.86
N ASN A 158 2.49 16.30 14.36
CA ASN A 158 2.47 16.66 12.95
C ASN A 158 3.59 17.67 12.60
N ALA A 159 3.75 17.96 11.30
CA ALA A 159 4.76 18.88 10.77
C ALA A 159 4.70 20.32 11.33
N ARG A 160 3.58 20.72 11.94
CA ARG A 160 3.42 22.03 12.61
C ARG A 160 3.75 21.98 14.10
N GLY A 161 4.20 20.84 14.63
CA GLY A 161 4.49 20.63 16.05
C GLY A 161 3.24 20.41 16.91
N ILE A 162 2.06 20.24 16.33
CA ILE A 162 0.83 19.95 17.08
C ILE A 162 0.84 18.49 17.48
N VAL A 163 0.72 18.24 18.79
CA VAL A 163 0.70 16.90 19.38
C VAL A 163 -0.75 16.46 19.54
N LYS A 164 -1.12 15.39 18.87
CA LYS A 164 -2.32 14.60 19.12
C LYS A 164 -2.00 13.55 20.18
N THR A 165 -2.79 13.46 21.23
CA THR A 165 -2.63 12.47 22.30
C THR A 165 -3.84 11.55 22.34
N CYS A 166 -3.60 10.25 22.34
CA CYS A 166 -4.62 9.21 22.46
C CYS A 166 -4.66 8.69 23.89
N THR A 167 -5.85 8.62 24.48
CA THR A 167 -6.08 8.09 25.83
C THR A 167 -6.89 6.81 25.73
N TYR A 168 -6.46 5.80 26.47
CA TYR A 168 -7.09 4.47 26.46
C TYR A 168 -7.56 4.11 27.87
N GLU A 169 -8.69 3.43 27.98
CA GLU A 169 -9.08 2.81 29.25
C GLU A 169 -8.14 1.63 29.57
N GLN A 170 -7.88 1.42 30.86
CA GLN A 170 -6.91 0.41 31.31
C GLN A 170 -7.44 -1.02 31.19
N ALA A 171 -8.73 -1.23 31.37
CA ALA A 171 -9.29 -2.59 31.50
C ALA A 171 -9.37 -3.32 30.17
N ARG A 172 -9.83 -2.66 29.09
CA ARG A 172 -10.09 -3.28 27.79
C ARG A 172 -9.24 -2.71 26.66
N GLY A 173 -8.50 -1.62 26.97
CA GLY A 173 -7.64 -0.97 25.98
C GLY A 173 -8.37 -0.17 24.92
N LEU A 174 -9.63 0.15 25.11
CA LEU A 174 -10.43 0.94 24.14
C LEU A 174 -10.01 2.41 24.17
N LEU A 175 -10.00 3.08 23.01
CA LEU A 175 -9.69 4.49 22.88
C LEU A 175 -10.84 5.32 23.48
N VAL A 176 -10.57 6.06 24.55
CA VAL A 176 -11.60 6.87 25.24
C VAL A 176 -11.43 8.36 25.02
N GLY A 177 -10.31 8.82 24.47
CA GLY A 177 -10.11 10.24 24.21
C GLY A 177 -9.02 10.53 23.20
N ILE A 178 -9.20 11.64 22.51
CA ILE A 178 -8.17 12.27 21.65
C ILE A 178 -8.13 13.74 22.05
N SER A 179 -6.93 14.24 22.35
CA SER A 179 -6.68 15.65 22.62
C SER A 179 -5.54 16.19 21.78
N TYR A 180 -5.46 17.51 21.64
CA TYR A 180 -4.45 18.19 20.84
C TYR A 180 -3.76 19.27 21.67
N SER A 181 -2.51 19.56 21.37
CA SER A 181 -1.71 20.57 22.08
C SER A 181 -2.08 22.01 21.71
N ASP A 182 -2.91 22.21 20.70
CA ASP A 182 -3.43 23.51 20.26
C ASP A 182 -4.95 23.63 20.56
N ALA A 183 -5.59 24.63 19.94
CA ALA A 183 -7.04 24.86 20.11
C ALA A 183 -7.94 23.88 19.34
N THR A 184 -7.38 22.84 18.73
CA THR A 184 -8.16 21.80 18.03
C THR A 184 -9.05 21.08 19.07
N PRO A 185 -10.36 20.98 18.83
CA PRO A 185 -11.29 20.36 19.79
C PRO A 185 -10.94 18.91 20.07
N SER A 186 -11.01 18.55 21.33
CA SER A 186 -10.85 17.17 21.80
C SER A 186 -12.05 16.31 21.44
N GLN A 187 -11.84 15.00 21.36
CA GLN A 187 -12.89 14.01 21.18
C GLN A 187 -12.90 13.03 22.33
N SER A 188 -14.08 12.58 22.74
CA SER A 188 -14.23 11.50 23.73
C SER A 188 -15.16 10.41 23.23
N PHE A 189 -14.90 9.19 23.69
CA PHE A 189 -15.59 7.99 23.26
C PHE A 189 -16.05 7.20 24.50
N ALA A 190 -17.28 6.70 24.49
CA ALA A 190 -17.80 5.79 25.50
C ALA A 190 -18.25 4.47 24.88
N TYR A 191 -18.16 3.41 25.64
CA TYR A 191 -18.46 2.05 25.20
C TYR A 191 -19.32 1.32 26.22
N ASP A 192 -20.13 0.39 25.75
CA ASP A 192 -20.83 -0.54 26.60
C ASP A 192 -19.89 -1.64 27.16
N HIS A 193 -20.44 -2.56 27.94
CA HIS A 193 -19.67 -3.67 28.54
C HIS A 193 -19.17 -4.70 27.49
N LEU A 194 -19.79 -4.73 26.30
CA LEU A 194 -19.39 -5.58 25.20
C LEU A 194 -18.29 -4.94 24.30
N GLY A 195 -18.02 -3.63 24.48
CA GLY A 195 -17.07 -2.88 23.69
C GLY A 195 -17.68 -2.18 22.48
N ASN A 196 -19.01 -2.15 22.36
CA ASN A 196 -19.68 -1.37 21.31
C ASN A 196 -19.61 0.11 21.66
N LEU A 197 -19.31 0.98 20.67
CA LEU A 197 -19.23 2.41 20.82
C LEU A 197 -20.63 2.98 21.08
N THR A 198 -20.88 3.56 22.26
CA THR A 198 -22.19 4.10 22.66
C THR A 198 -22.28 5.61 22.56
N GLN A 199 -21.13 6.31 22.55
CA GLN A 199 -21.13 7.76 22.48
C GLN A 199 -19.84 8.29 21.85
N ILE A 200 -19.99 9.33 21.03
CA ILE A 200 -18.91 10.21 20.59
C ILE A 200 -19.27 11.63 21.01
N THR A 201 -18.33 12.34 21.63
CA THR A 201 -18.48 13.78 21.89
C THR A 201 -17.32 14.52 21.26
N ASP A 202 -17.62 15.55 20.48
CA ASP A 202 -16.66 16.44 19.83
C ASP A 202 -17.16 17.89 19.82
N ALA A 203 -16.55 18.77 19.03
CA ALA A 203 -16.98 20.18 18.92
C ALA A 203 -18.40 20.38 18.35
N ALA A 204 -18.91 19.43 17.60
CA ALA A 204 -20.26 19.50 17.03
C ALA A 204 -21.34 19.08 18.03
N GLY A 205 -20.96 18.41 19.10
CA GLY A 205 -21.85 17.93 20.15
C GLY A 205 -21.64 16.45 20.50
N THR A 206 -22.69 15.84 20.98
CA THR A 206 -22.68 14.43 21.40
C THR A 206 -23.59 13.63 20.46
N ARG A 207 -23.07 12.54 19.96
CA ARG A 207 -23.78 11.54 19.14
C ARG A 207 -23.84 10.24 19.92
N THR A 208 -25.01 9.62 19.99
CA THR A 208 -25.23 8.39 20.75
C THR A 208 -25.65 7.23 19.85
N PHE A 209 -25.27 6.02 20.27
CA PHE A 209 -25.52 4.79 19.55
C PHE A 209 -26.14 3.75 20.51
N ALA A 210 -27.15 3.06 20.07
CA ALA A 210 -27.72 1.92 20.80
C ALA A 210 -27.70 0.66 19.93
N TYR A 211 -27.52 -0.46 20.59
CA TYR A 211 -27.37 -1.77 19.94
C TYR A 211 -28.38 -2.76 20.52
N ASN A 212 -28.87 -3.64 19.66
CA ASN A 212 -29.70 -4.75 20.10
C ASN A 212 -28.87 -5.84 20.80
N PRO A 213 -29.48 -6.85 21.40
CA PRO A 213 -28.77 -7.96 22.08
C PRO A 213 -27.83 -8.78 21.17
N TYR A 214 -27.93 -8.61 19.85
CA TYR A 214 -27.10 -9.28 18.87
C TYR A 214 -25.90 -8.41 18.42
N GLY A 215 -25.79 -7.16 18.95
CA GLY A 215 -24.73 -6.22 18.59
C GLY A 215 -24.97 -5.44 17.29
N GLU A 216 -26.18 -5.46 16.76
CA GLU A 216 -26.55 -4.69 15.58
C GLU A 216 -27.00 -3.28 16.01
N LEU A 217 -26.57 -2.25 15.26
CA LEU A 217 -26.92 -0.86 15.55
C LEU A 217 -28.44 -0.62 15.35
N GLU A 218 -29.12 -0.18 16.39
CA GLU A 218 -30.56 0.15 16.36
C GLU A 218 -30.81 1.65 16.21
N THR A 219 -30.03 2.49 16.90
CA THR A 219 -30.19 3.95 16.86
C THR A 219 -28.88 4.67 16.73
N ASP A 220 -28.93 5.80 16.02
CA ASP A 220 -27.85 6.74 15.79
C ASP A 220 -28.46 8.15 15.88
N SER A 221 -28.11 8.93 16.91
CA SER A 221 -28.74 10.21 17.24
C SER A 221 -27.79 11.26 17.80
#